data_08a1b2621a6832ff671fc212bf694aab
#
_entry.id   08a1b2621a6832ff671fc212bf694aab
#
_cell.length_a   1.000
_cell.length_b   1.000
_cell.length_c   1.000
_cell.angle_alpha   90.00
_cell.angle_beta   90.00
_cell.angle_gamma   90.00
#
_symmetry.space_group_name_H-M   'P 1'
#
loop_
_entity.id
_entity.type
_entity.pdbx_description
1 polymer ?
#
loop_
_entity_poly.entity_id
_entity_poly.type
_entity_poly.pdbx_seq_one_letter_code
_entity_poly.pdbx_strand_id
1 'polypeptide(L)'
;PDYHVFSSSNLTDWEDHGVIVSQDKVSWVQDGSYTMWAPDCVCKDGKYYFYFPAAPKGEEKGFGVGVAIADHPEGPFMPMWKPIEGIHGIDPCVLIDRDGQAYIYWLAWGCTWLS
;
A
#
# COMPACT_ATOMS: atom_id res chain seq x y z
N PRO A 1 -3.37 13.19 0.61
CA PRO A 1 -4.12 12.03 0.14
C PRO A 1 -4.23 10.93 1.19
N ASP A 2 -5.25 10.14 1.03
CA ASP A 2 -5.52 9.04 1.95
C ASP A 2 -6.28 7.92 1.23
N TYR A 3 -6.40 6.79 1.92
CA TYR A 3 -7.19 5.66 1.46
C TYR A 3 -8.31 5.37 2.45
N HIS A 4 -9.48 5.08 1.93
CA HIS A 4 -10.64 4.66 2.70
C HIS A 4 -10.90 3.17 2.46
N VAL A 5 -11.66 2.57 3.37
CA VAL A 5 -12.19 1.23 3.16
C VAL A 5 -13.71 1.26 3.28
N PHE A 6 -14.35 0.59 2.35
CA PHE A 6 -15.81 0.45 2.32
C PHE A 6 -16.14 -1.03 2.38
N SER A 7 -17.25 -1.37 3.02
CA SER A 7 -17.75 -2.74 3.03
C SER A 7 -19.17 -2.81 2.49
N SER A 8 -19.56 -4.00 2.02
CA SER A 8 -20.89 -4.22 1.48
C SER A 8 -21.31 -5.67 1.69
N SER A 9 -22.61 -5.88 1.87
CA SER A 9 -23.19 -7.21 1.91
C SER A 9 -23.81 -7.61 0.56
N ASN A 10 -23.94 -6.68 -0.39
CA ASN A 10 -24.63 -6.94 -1.66
C ASN A 10 -23.90 -6.40 -2.90
N LEU A 11 -22.72 -5.75 -2.69
CA LEU A 11 -21.87 -5.19 -3.74
C LEU A 11 -22.43 -3.95 -4.46
N THR A 12 -23.55 -3.41 -3.97
CA THR A 12 -24.16 -2.20 -4.54
C THR A 12 -24.30 -1.09 -3.49
N ASP A 13 -24.58 -1.44 -2.25
CA ASP A 13 -24.67 -0.49 -1.15
C ASP A 13 -23.42 -0.64 -0.30
N TRP A 14 -22.69 0.48 -0.10
CA TRP A 14 -21.39 0.47 0.55
C TRP A 14 -21.36 1.35 1.78
N GLU A 15 -20.74 0.85 2.84
CA GLU A 15 -20.54 1.61 4.08
C GLU A 15 -19.08 2.05 4.16
N ASP A 16 -18.86 3.35 4.34
CA ASP A 16 -17.53 3.94 4.50
C ASP A 16 -17.07 3.78 5.96
N HIS A 17 -15.98 3.05 6.17
CA HIS A 17 -15.39 2.87 7.50
C HIS A 17 -14.32 3.91 7.81
N GLY A 18 -14.09 4.85 6.90
CA GLY A 18 -13.16 5.94 7.11
C GLY A 18 -11.78 5.69 6.54
N VAL A 19 -10.86 6.56 6.92
CA VAL A 19 -9.48 6.53 6.43
C VAL A 19 -8.70 5.40 7.11
N ILE A 20 -8.03 4.58 6.30
CA ILE A 20 -7.17 3.50 6.82
C ILE A 20 -5.69 3.85 6.74
N VAL A 21 -5.27 4.59 5.72
CA VAL A 21 -3.88 5.06 5.58
C VAL A 21 -3.92 6.49 5.09
N SER A 22 -3.27 7.40 5.81
CA SER A 22 -3.17 8.80 5.43
C SER A 22 -1.70 9.17 5.21
N GLN A 23 -1.42 9.97 4.21
CA GLN A 23 -0.06 10.34 3.84
C GLN A 23 0.73 10.93 5.01
N ASP A 24 0.10 11.78 5.82
CA ASP A 24 0.77 12.42 6.95
C ASP A 24 1.14 11.46 8.08
N LYS A 25 0.62 10.23 8.05
CA LYS A 25 0.93 9.19 9.03
C LYS A 25 2.00 8.21 8.54
N VAL A 26 2.47 8.35 7.30
CA VAL A 26 3.48 7.48 6.73
C VAL A 26 4.81 8.21 6.70
N SER A 27 5.68 7.88 7.63
CA SER A 27 6.89 8.67 7.92
C SER A 27 7.87 8.81 6.77
N TRP A 28 7.88 7.84 5.85
CA TRP A 28 8.86 7.84 4.75
C TRP A 28 8.36 8.53 3.48
N VAL A 29 7.09 8.90 3.42
CA VAL A 29 6.50 9.51 2.22
C VAL A 29 6.80 11.01 2.18
N GLN A 30 7.18 11.50 1.00
CA GLN A 30 7.48 12.90 0.76
C GLN A 30 6.22 13.76 0.97
N ASP A 31 6.34 14.77 1.81
CA ASP A 31 5.22 15.67 2.10
C ASP A 31 4.74 16.36 0.83
N GLY A 32 3.41 16.43 0.65
CA GLY A 32 2.80 17.10 -0.47
C GLY A 32 2.99 16.43 -1.83
N SER A 33 3.41 15.18 -1.85
CA SER A 33 3.79 14.52 -3.11
C SER A 33 2.61 14.08 -3.97
N TYR A 34 1.46 13.80 -3.37
CA TYR A 34 0.27 13.29 -4.11
C TYR A 34 0.58 12.05 -4.95
N THR A 35 1.39 11.15 -4.41
CA THR A 35 1.85 9.96 -5.11
C THR A 35 1.25 8.66 -4.57
N MET A 36 0.32 8.74 -3.65
CA MET A 36 -0.37 7.56 -3.13
C MET A 36 -1.45 7.14 -4.13
N TRP A 37 -1.03 6.32 -5.10
CA TRP A 37 -1.87 5.88 -6.22
C TRP A 37 -2.46 4.50 -5.94
N ALA A 38 -2.71 3.69 -6.95
CA ALA A 38 -3.48 2.46 -6.83
C ALA A 38 -2.87 1.46 -5.84
N PRO A 39 -3.65 1.04 -4.82
CA PRO A 39 -3.19 0.09 -3.81
C PRO A 39 -3.67 -1.33 -4.10
N ASP A 40 -3.20 -2.27 -3.29
CA ASP A 40 -3.73 -3.63 -3.24
C ASP A 40 -3.80 -4.09 -1.78
N CYS A 41 -4.71 -5.01 -1.49
CA CYS A 41 -4.86 -5.53 -0.13
C CYS A 41 -5.07 -7.03 -0.17
N VAL A 42 -4.34 -7.75 0.68
CA VAL A 42 -4.49 -9.20 0.82
C VAL A 42 -4.60 -9.59 2.28
N CYS A 43 -5.22 -10.74 2.50
CA CYS A 43 -5.33 -11.33 3.83
C CYS A 43 -4.47 -12.58 3.91
N LYS A 44 -3.70 -12.69 4.97
CA LYS A 44 -2.91 -13.90 5.26
C LYS A 44 -2.85 -14.12 6.77
N ASP A 45 -3.19 -15.34 7.19
CA ASP A 45 -3.11 -15.75 8.59
C ASP A 45 -3.84 -14.79 9.55
N GLY A 46 -5.02 -14.31 9.12
CA GLY A 46 -5.87 -13.44 9.94
C GLY A 46 -5.43 -11.99 9.98
N LYS A 47 -4.43 -11.60 9.20
CA LYS A 47 -3.99 -10.22 9.10
C LYS A 47 -4.20 -9.69 7.69
N TYR A 48 -4.36 -8.36 7.60
CA TYR A 48 -4.63 -7.67 6.34
C TYR A 48 -3.44 -6.79 6.02
N TYR A 49 -2.90 -6.95 4.82
CA TYR A 49 -1.69 -6.26 4.35
C TYR A 49 -2.10 -5.35 3.20
N PHE A 50 -1.95 -4.05 3.41
CA PHE A 50 -2.34 -3.02 2.45
C PHE A 50 -1.09 -2.42 1.84
N TYR A 51 -0.91 -2.63 0.53
CA TYR A 51 0.26 -2.17 -0.22
C TYR A 51 -0.09 -0.94 -1.02
N PHE A 52 0.79 0.06 -1.00
CA PHE A 52 0.52 1.32 -1.68
C PHE A 52 1.81 1.93 -2.22
N PRO A 53 1.76 2.55 -3.43
CA PRO A 53 2.91 3.28 -3.94
C PRO A 53 2.96 4.67 -3.36
N ALA A 54 4.17 5.22 -3.21
CA ALA A 54 4.34 6.62 -2.84
C ALA A 54 5.76 7.06 -3.12
N ALA A 55 5.96 8.37 -3.29
CA ALA A 55 7.29 8.94 -3.45
C ALA A 55 7.98 9.04 -2.10
N PRO A 56 9.18 8.48 -1.94
CA PRO A 56 9.90 8.56 -0.67
C PRO A 56 10.53 9.93 -0.45
N LYS A 57 10.80 10.25 0.82
CA LYS A 57 11.54 11.45 1.21
C LYS A 57 13.00 11.33 0.78
N GLY A 58 13.67 12.47 0.73
CA GLY A 58 15.11 12.53 0.52
C GLY A 58 15.48 12.57 -0.95
N GLU A 59 16.64 12.01 -1.25
CA GLU A 59 17.21 12.08 -2.59
C GLU A 59 16.74 10.98 -3.52
N GLU A 60 16.04 9.99 -3.01
CA GLU A 60 15.50 8.92 -3.84
C GLU A 60 14.45 9.48 -4.78
N LYS A 61 14.47 9.00 -6.01
CA LYS A 61 13.54 9.42 -7.06
C LYS A 61 12.63 8.27 -7.42
N GLY A 62 11.45 8.61 -7.97
CA GLY A 62 10.46 7.62 -8.35
C GLY A 62 9.57 7.22 -7.19
N PHE A 63 9.13 5.98 -7.20
CA PHE A 63 8.17 5.46 -6.24
C PHE A 63 8.75 4.32 -5.43
N GLY A 64 8.41 4.27 -4.15
CA GLY A 64 8.53 3.08 -3.35
C GLY A 64 7.16 2.46 -3.13
N VAL A 65 7.13 1.25 -2.60
CA VAL A 65 5.89 0.58 -2.22
C VAL A 65 5.92 0.34 -0.71
N GLY A 66 4.92 0.88 -0.02
CA GLY A 66 4.77 0.68 1.41
C GLY A 66 3.79 -0.42 1.74
N VAL A 67 3.78 -0.82 3.00
CA VAL A 67 2.79 -1.77 3.50
C VAL A 67 2.29 -1.29 4.86
N ALA A 68 0.98 -1.40 5.07
CA ALA A 68 0.33 -1.17 6.36
C ALA A 68 -0.41 -2.44 6.75
N ILE A 69 -0.42 -2.75 8.03
CA ILE A 69 -0.92 -4.05 8.52
C ILE A 69 -2.03 -3.82 9.53
N ALA A 70 -3.08 -4.64 9.45
CA ALA A 70 -4.21 -4.58 10.36
C ALA A 70 -4.68 -5.98 10.76
N ASP A 71 -5.37 -6.06 11.89
CA ASP A 71 -6.02 -7.30 12.34
C ASP A 71 -7.43 -7.46 11.80
N HIS A 72 -8.01 -6.38 11.26
CA HIS A 72 -9.36 -6.36 10.71
C HIS A 72 -9.34 -5.66 9.35
N PRO A 73 -10.24 -6.04 8.42
CA PRO A 73 -10.25 -5.41 7.09
C PRO A 73 -10.51 -3.90 7.13
N GLU A 74 -11.22 -3.43 8.15
CA GLU A 74 -11.49 -2.00 8.32
C GLU A 74 -10.42 -1.30 9.17
N GLY A 75 -9.40 -2.03 9.60
CA GLY A 75 -8.31 -1.44 10.37
C GLY A 75 -8.47 -1.61 11.86
N PRO A 76 -7.73 -0.86 12.66
CA PRO A 76 -6.75 0.17 12.24
C PRO A 76 -5.51 -0.41 11.57
N PHE A 77 -5.03 0.29 10.56
CA PHE A 77 -3.83 -0.11 9.83
C PHE A 77 -2.61 0.64 10.36
N MET A 78 -1.51 -0.09 10.54
CA MET A 78 -0.24 0.47 11.00
C MET A 78 0.76 0.44 9.85
N PRO A 79 1.12 1.59 9.27
CA PRO A 79 2.13 1.63 8.22
C PRO A 79 3.50 1.28 8.76
N MET A 80 4.26 0.50 7.99
CA MET A 80 5.65 0.25 8.31
C MET A 80 6.45 1.54 8.12
N TRP A 81 7.54 1.69 8.86
CA TRP A 81 8.30 2.95 8.92
C TRP A 81 9.19 3.18 7.70
N LYS A 82 9.31 2.20 6.82
CA LYS A 82 10.08 2.32 5.57
C LYS A 82 9.37 1.55 4.46
N PRO A 83 9.64 1.89 3.19
CA PRO A 83 9.09 1.13 2.07
C PRO A 83 9.74 -0.24 1.98
N ILE A 84 9.13 -1.14 1.22
CA ILE A 84 9.65 -2.48 1.00
C ILE A 84 10.95 -2.36 0.20
N GLU A 85 12.03 -2.95 0.74
CA GLU A 85 13.34 -2.85 0.12
C GLU A 85 13.35 -3.55 -1.24
N GLY A 86 13.91 -2.86 -2.24
CA GLY A 86 14.09 -3.43 -3.58
C GLY A 86 12.88 -3.28 -4.50
N ILE A 87 11.77 -2.74 -4.02
CA ILE A 87 10.55 -2.59 -4.83
C ILE A 87 10.34 -1.11 -5.14
N HIS A 88 10.45 -0.76 -6.43
CA HIS A 88 10.38 0.63 -6.89
C HIS A 88 9.40 0.75 -8.05
N GLY A 89 8.22 1.30 -7.79
CA GLY A 89 7.23 1.50 -8.82
C GLY A 89 5.83 1.69 -8.28
N ILE A 90 4.87 1.40 -9.12
CA ILE A 90 3.45 1.62 -8.84
C ILE A 90 2.65 0.36 -9.11
N ASP A 91 1.36 0.41 -8.78
CA ASP A 91 0.38 -0.64 -9.05
C ASP A 91 0.82 -2.00 -8.50
N PRO A 92 1.11 -2.08 -7.20
CA PRO A 92 1.45 -3.36 -6.60
C PRO A 92 0.26 -4.31 -6.64
N CYS A 93 0.56 -5.59 -6.82
CA CYS A 93 -0.44 -6.65 -6.76
C CYS A 93 0.18 -7.85 -6.06
N VAL A 94 -0.45 -8.34 -5.02
CA VAL A 94 0.11 -9.42 -4.21
C VAL A 94 -0.74 -10.67 -4.35
N LEU A 95 -0.06 -11.78 -4.60
CA LEU A 95 -0.66 -13.10 -4.68
C LEU A 95 -0.14 -13.96 -3.53
N ILE A 96 -1.05 -14.59 -2.80
CA ILE A 96 -0.69 -15.61 -1.82
C ILE A 96 -0.99 -16.97 -2.46
N ASP A 97 0.03 -17.76 -2.71
CA ASP A 97 -0.12 -19.06 -3.33
C ASP A 97 -0.64 -20.09 -2.31
N ARG A 98 -1.03 -21.25 -2.81
CA ARG A 98 -1.60 -22.32 -1.98
C ARG A 98 -0.67 -22.80 -0.89
N ASP A 99 0.64 -22.75 -1.14
CA ASP A 99 1.66 -23.15 -0.17
C ASP A 99 1.97 -22.07 0.86
N GLY A 100 1.28 -20.90 0.77
CA GLY A 100 1.49 -19.77 1.66
C GLY A 100 2.57 -18.82 1.21
N GLN A 101 3.25 -19.10 0.09
CA GLN A 101 4.27 -18.20 -0.45
C GLN A 101 3.60 -16.96 -1.03
N ALA A 102 4.11 -15.79 -0.69
CA ALA A 102 3.62 -14.53 -1.24
C ALA A 102 4.50 -14.09 -2.41
N TYR A 103 3.86 -13.52 -3.42
CA TYR A 103 4.52 -12.94 -4.59
C TYR A 103 3.97 -11.54 -4.78
N ILE A 104 4.84 -10.58 -5.06
CA ILE A 104 4.42 -9.22 -5.36
C ILE A 104 4.83 -8.86 -6.79
N TYR A 105 3.87 -8.31 -7.52
CA TYR A 105 4.05 -7.82 -8.88
C TYR A 105 3.83 -6.31 -8.87
N TRP A 106 4.64 -5.58 -9.60
CA TRP A 106 4.48 -4.11 -9.67
C TRP A 106 4.98 -3.61 -11.02
N LEU A 107 4.59 -2.40 -11.35
CA LEU A 107 5.09 -1.73 -12.54
C LEU A 107 6.22 -0.79 -12.14
N ALA A 108 7.41 -1.01 -12.68
CA ALA A 108 8.53 -0.11 -12.47
C ALA A 108 8.23 1.23 -13.15
N TRP A 109 8.22 2.30 -12.38
CA TRP A 109 7.78 3.60 -12.87
C TRP A 109 8.52 4.73 -12.18
N GLY A 110 8.96 5.71 -12.97
CA GLY A 110 9.55 6.92 -12.45
C GLY A 110 10.92 6.74 -11.83
N CYS A 111 11.58 5.63 -12.11
CA CYS A 111 12.91 5.35 -11.59
C CYS A 111 13.95 5.50 -12.67
N THR A 112 15.04 6.16 -12.32
CA THR A 112 16.20 6.28 -13.19
C THR A 112 17.36 5.43 -12.72
N TRP A 113 17.07 4.47 -11.89
CA TRP A 113 18.04 3.60 -11.25
C TRP A 113 18.59 2.54 -12.21
N LEU A 114 18.10 2.51 -13.38
CA LEU A 114 18.57 1.56 -14.39
C LEU A 114 20.00 1.85 -14.75
N SER A 115 20.83 1.15 -14.22
CA SER A 115 22.22 1.20 -14.57
C SER A 115 22.67 -0.20 -14.92
#